data_94914a5ddebe8294dd4f81cdd04a3a3f
#
_entry.id   94914a5ddebe8294dd4f81cdd04a3a3f
#
_cell.length_a   1.000
_cell.length_b   1.000
_cell.length_c   1.000
_cell.angle_alpha   90.00
_cell.angle_beta   90.00
_cell.angle_gamma   90.00
#
_symmetry.space_group_name_H-M   'P 1'
#
loop_
_entity.id
_entity.type
_entity.pdbx_description
1 polymer ?
#
loop_
_entity_poly.entity_id
_entity_poly.type
_entity_poly.pdbx_seq_one_letter_code
_entity_poly.pdbx_strand_id
1 'polypeptide(L)'
;MAAEIRTFTCLNDNFGYLIHDVETKATASIDAPEAGPILKALEREGWQLTDILITHHHGDHVGGVAELKQKYNCRVVAPHDKAAKIANVDLRVANGDVVKVGSLLARVLETPGHTLDHISYVFDTEKTLFAADTLFSIGCGRVFEGDYPMMWDSLLKLRALPDDFKLYCGHEYTASNVKFALTVDPDNVALQARAAEVTKLRAENKPTIPSLLGDEKRANVFLRADEPSVAARLHMKGADAAAVFGELRERKNKS
;
A
#
# COMPACT_ATOMS: atom_id res chain seq x y z
N MET A 1 1.41 6.42 -22.24
CA MET A 1 0.01 5.99 -21.99
C MET A 1 -0.50 6.79 -20.80
N ALA A 2 -1.74 7.23 -20.80
CA ALA A 2 -2.26 8.06 -19.70
C ALA A 2 -3.18 7.20 -18.83
N ALA A 3 -2.79 6.97 -17.59
CA ALA A 3 -3.67 6.37 -16.58
C ALA A 3 -4.30 7.47 -15.73
N GLU A 4 -5.58 7.31 -15.40
CA GLU A 4 -6.26 8.12 -14.40
C GLU A 4 -6.48 7.30 -13.13
N ILE A 5 -6.13 7.87 -11.98
CA ILE A 5 -6.33 7.23 -10.68
C ILE A 5 -7.37 8.03 -9.89
N ARG A 6 -8.31 7.32 -9.29
CA ARG A 6 -9.27 7.89 -8.33
C ARG A 6 -9.07 7.24 -6.98
N THR A 7 -9.01 8.09 -5.96
CA THR A 7 -8.92 7.70 -4.56
C THR A 7 -10.19 8.10 -3.84
N PHE A 8 -10.73 7.22 -3.04
CA PHE A 8 -11.93 7.45 -2.21
C PHE A 8 -11.83 6.60 -0.94
N THR A 9 -12.68 6.88 0.03
CA THR A 9 -12.71 6.14 1.30
C THR A 9 -13.68 4.96 1.19
N CYS A 10 -13.25 3.81 1.70
CA CYS A 10 -14.07 2.64 1.97
C CYS A 10 -14.04 2.34 3.47
N LEU A 11 -15.08 1.70 3.99
CA LEU A 11 -15.20 1.38 5.41
C LEU A 11 -14.95 2.63 6.29
N ASN A 12 -14.10 2.51 7.31
CA ASN A 12 -13.77 3.63 8.20
C ASN A 12 -12.52 4.41 7.74
N ASP A 13 -11.48 3.71 7.29
CA ASP A 13 -10.17 4.29 6.99
C ASP A 13 -9.45 3.60 5.81
N ASN A 14 -10.05 2.59 5.17
CA ASN A 14 -9.50 1.98 3.96
C ASN A 14 -9.56 2.97 2.80
N PHE A 15 -8.50 2.99 2.01
CA PHE A 15 -8.55 3.62 0.70
C PHE A 15 -9.08 2.66 -0.36
N GLY A 16 -10.02 3.13 -1.17
CA GLY A 16 -10.39 2.51 -2.42
C GLY A 16 -9.69 3.21 -3.58
N TYR A 17 -9.27 2.44 -4.56
CA TYR A 17 -8.58 2.95 -5.75
C TYR A 17 -9.19 2.40 -7.03
N LEU A 18 -9.42 3.28 -7.99
CA LEU A 18 -9.63 2.89 -9.38
C LEU A 18 -8.44 3.39 -10.21
N ILE A 19 -7.88 2.52 -11.05
CA ILE A 19 -6.94 2.89 -12.09
C ILE A 19 -7.58 2.63 -13.45
N HIS A 20 -7.65 3.67 -14.28
CA HIS A 20 -8.33 3.66 -15.57
C HIS A 20 -7.35 3.91 -16.71
N ASP A 21 -7.36 3.05 -17.68
CA ASP A 21 -6.66 3.23 -18.94
C ASP A 21 -7.49 4.10 -19.89
N VAL A 22 -7.03 5.33 -20.11
CA VAL A 22 -7.73 6.31 -20.95
C VAL A 22 -7.86 5.86 -22.41
N GLU A 23 -6.93 5.04 -22.90
CA GLU A 23 -6.91 4.57 -24.28
C GLU A 23 -7.91 3.43 -24.53
N THR A 24 -7.85 2.37 -23.71
CA THR A 24 -8.68 1.16 -23.88
C THR A 24 -9.98 1.20 -23.12
N LYS A 25 -10.17 2.17 -22.20
CA LYS A 25 -11.29 2.29 -21.26
C LYS A 25 -11.38 1.16 -20.23
N ALA A 26 -10.35 0.33 -20.11
CA ALA A 26 -10.27 -0.66 -19.05
C ALA A 26 -10.08 0.02 -17.69
N THR A 27 -10.72 -0.52 -16.66
CA THR A 27 -10.62 0.00 -15.29
C THR A 27 -10.41 -1.14 -14.31
N ALA A 28 -9.37 -1.02 -13.47
CA ALA A 28 -9.19 -1.93 -12.35
C ALA A 28 -9.49 -1.24 -11.02
N SER A 29 -10.12 -1.98 -10.10
CA SER A 29 -10.05 -1.68 -8.66
C SER A 29 -8.81 -2.33 -8.08
N ILE A 30 -8.04 -1.59 -7.27
CA ILE A 30 -7.00 -2.17 -6.44
C ILE A 30 -7.66 -2.49 -5.10
N ASP A 31 -7.71 -3.77 -4.80
CA ASP A 31 -8.57 -4.34 -3.77
C ASP A 31 -10.06 -4.01 -3.96
N ALA A 32 -10.89 -4.57 -3.11
CA ALA A 32 -12.31 -4.30 -3.06
C ALA A 32 -12.79 -4.34 -1.60
N PRO A 33 -12.49 -3.33 -0.77
CA PRO A 33 -12.86 -3.31 0.65
C PRO A 33 -14.37 -3.51 0.86
N GLU A 34 -15.17 -2.75 0.11
CA GLU A 34 -16.63 -2.86 0.03
C GLU A 34 -17.13 -2.37 -1.34
N ALA A 35 -18.21 -2.94 -1.84
CA ALA A 35 -18.69 -2.65 -3.20
C ALA A 35 -19.29 -1.23 -3.33
N GLY A 36 -20.02 -0.74 -2.33
CA GLY A 36 -20.79 0.51 -2.42
C GLY A 36 -19.99 1.74 -2.85
N PRO A 37 -18.89 2.11 -2.18
CA PRO A 37 -18.05 3.24 -2.59
C PRO A 37 -17.40 3.06 -3.97
N ILE A 38 -17.00 1.82 -4.32
CA ILE A 38 -16.42 1.50 -5.63
C ILE A 38 -17.46 1.73 -6.73
N LEU A 39 -18.70 1.25 -6.54
CA LEU A 39 -19.80 1.46 -7.47
C LEU A 39 -20.11 2.94 -7.67
N LYS A 40 -20.15 3.72 -6.59
CA LYS A 40 -20.36 5.18 -6.67
C LYS A 40 -19.23 5.89 -7.42
N ALA A 41 -17.98 5.46 -7.21
CA ALA A 41 -16.84 6.03 -7.91
C ALA A 41 -16.91 5.71 -9.42
N LEU A 42 -17.20 4.47 -9.80
CA LEU A 42 -17.37 4.06 -11.19
C LEU A 42 -18.51 4.83 -11.88
N GLU A 43 -19.66 4.97 -11.21
CA GLU A 43 -20.82 5.72 -11.72
C GLU A 43 -20.48 7.20 -11.94
N ARG A 44 -19.84 7.84 -10.98
CA ARG A 44 -19.42 9.26 -11.06
C ARG A 44 -18.50 9.52 -12.25
N GLU A 45 -17.56 8.60 -12.52
CA GLU A 45 -16.60 8.74 -13.63
C GLU A 45 -17.16 8.21 -14.97
N GLY A 46 -18.29 7.49 -14.95
CA GLY A 46 -18.83 6.82 -16.15
C GLY A 46 -17.99 5.62 -16.60
N TRP A 47 -17.25 4.98 -15.67
CA TRP A 47 -16.35 3.87 -15.99
C TRP A 47 -17.00 2.51 -15.76
N GLN A 48 -16.52 1.51 -16.52
CA GLN A 48 -16.90 0.10 -16.35
C GLN A 48 -15.74 -0.67 -15.73
N LEU A 49 -16.02 -1.43 -14.67
CA LEU A 49 -15.01 -2.26 -14.01
C LEU A 49 -14.66 -3.48 -14.86
N THR A 50 -13.40 -3.63 -15.24
CA THR A 50 -12.92 -4.77 -16.02
C THR A 50 -12.11 -5.75 -15.17
N ASP A 51 -11.46 -5.26 -14.12
CA ASP A 51 -10.53 -6.03 -13.27
C ASP A 51 -10.65 -5.63 -11.80
N ILE A 52 -10.36 -6.59 -10.92
CA ILE A 52 -10.06 -6.36 -9.50
C ILE A 52 -8.69 -6.98 -9.24
N LEU A 53 -7.74 -6.18 -8.77
CA LEU A 53 -6.38 -6.60 -8.44
C LEU A 53 -6.24 -6.68 -6.92
N ILE A 54 -6.30 -7.87 -6.37
CA ILE A 54 -6.26 -8.12 -4.92
C ILE A 54 -4.81 -8.19 -4.45
N THR A 55 -4.49 -7.50 -3.36
CA THR A 55 -3.16 -7.49 -2.75
C THR A 55 -2.96 -8.60 -1.73
N HIS A 56 -3.97 -8.90 -0.90
CA HIS A 56 -3.94 -9.96 0.11
C HIS A 56 -5.36 -10.34 0.57
N HIS A 57 -5.47 -11.35 1.42
CA HIS A 57 -6.75 -12.01 1.73
C HIS A 57 -7.58 -11.38 2.86
N HIS A 58 -7.13 -10.33 3.53
CA HIS A 58 -7.89 -9.76 4.64
C HIS A 58 -9.29 -9.27 4.19
N GLY A 59 -10.28 -9.43 5.07
CA GLY A 59 -11.68 -9.18 4.75
C GLY A 59 -11.96 -7.75 4.27
N ASP A 60 -11.26 -6.77 4.80
CA ASP A 60 -11.33 -5.36 4.43
C ASP A 60 -10.57 -5.03 3.13
N HIS A 61 -10.05 -6.02 2.42
CA HIS A 61 -9.48 -5.90 1.07
C HIS A 61 -10.27 -6.72 0.02
N VAL A 62 -11.14 -7.65 0.47
CA VAL A 62 -11.86 -8.56 -0.43
C VAL A 62 -13.37 -8.54 -0.27
N GLY A 63 -13.91 -7.80 0.71
CA GLY A 63 -15.32 -7.85 1.09
C GLY A 63 -16.31 -7.52 -0.03
N GLY A 64 -15.94 -6.65 -0.97
CA GLY A 64 -16.76 -6.24 -2.12
C GLY A 64 -16.60 -7.10 -3.37
N VAL A 65 -15.65 -8.05 -3.42
CA VAL A 65 -15.28 -8.80 -4.63
C VAL A 65 -16.47 -9.52 -5.25
N ALA A 66 -17.25 -10.25 -4.44
CA ALA A 66 -18.36 -11.08 -4.95
C ALA A 66 -19.44 -10.24 -5.63
N GLU A 67 -19.83 -9.13 -5.00
CA GLU A 67 -20.86 -8.22 -5.52
C GLU A 67 -20.39 -7.53 -6.82
N LEU A 68 -19.16 -7.02 -6.83
CA LEU A 68 -18.60 -6.36 -8.01
C LEU A 68 -18.45 -7.34 -9.19
N LYS A 69 -17.96 -8.56 -8.92
CA LYS A 69 -17.86 -9.59 -9.96
C LYS A 69 -19.22 -10.00 -10.51
N GLN A 70 -20.21 -10.14 -9.65
CA GLN A 70 -21.58 -10.45 -10.09
C GLN A 70 -22.14 -9.35 -11.02
N LYS A 71 -21.88 -8.08 -10.69
CA LYS A 71 -22.41 -6.93 -11.44
C LYS A 71 -21.70 -6.69 -12.76
N TYR A 72 -20.37 -6.78 -12.79
CA TYR A 72 -19.55 -6.38 -13.96
C TYR A 72 -18.98 -7.56 -14.72
N ASN A 73 -19.07 -8.78 -14.21
CA ASN A 73 -18.35 -9.96 -14.73
C ASN A 73 -16.86 -9.68 -14.94
N CYS A 74 -16.26 -8.85 -14.04
CA CYS A 74 -14.89 -8.43 -14.11
C CYS A 74 -13.93 -9.58 -13.74
N ARG A 75 -12.71 -9.52 -14.25
CA ARG A 75 -11.65 -10.47 -13.92
C ARG A 75 -11.09 -10.17 -12.53
N VAL A 76 -10.97 -11.18 -11.68
CA VAL A 76 -10.35 -11.09 -10.34
C VAL A 76 -8.96 -11.71 -10.39
N VAL A 77 -7.95 -10.89 -10.11
CA VAL A 77 -6.54 -11.27 -10.02
C VAL A 77 -6.14 -11.25 -8.55
N ALA A 78 -5.47 -12.29 -8.08
CA ALA A 78 -5.09 -12.42 -6.67
C ALA A 78 -3.74 -13.13 -6.50
N PRO A 79 -3.10 -13.03 -5.32
CA PRO A 79 -1.87 -13.77 -5.02
C PRO A 79 -1.99 -15.26 -5.32
N HIS A 80 -0.87 -15.87 -5.73
CA HIS A 80 -0.84 -17.28 -6.10
C HIS A 80 -1.07 -18.23 -4.91
N ASP A 81 -0.81 -17.77 -3.68
CA ASP A 81 -0.98 -18.59 -2.48
C ASP A 81 -2.45 -19.02 -2.31
N LYS A 82 -2.66 -20.32 -2.49
CA LYS A 82 -3.99 -20.93 -2.37
C LYS A 82 -4.44 -21.11 -0.92
N ALA A 83 -3.54 -21.01 0.04
CA ALA A 83 -3.89 -21.06 1.46
C ALA A 83 -4.71 -19.82 1.85
N ALA A 84 -4.46 -18.69 1.18
CA ALA A 84 -5.31 -17.51 1.24
C ALA A 84 -6.66 -17.79 0.56
N LYS A 85 -7.73 -17.86 1.35
CA LYS A 85 -9.08 -18.17 0.88
C LYS A 85 -9.77 -16.99 0.20
N ILE A 86 -9.17 -16.47 -0.87
CA ILE A 86 -9.80 -15.44 -1.69
C ILE A 86 -10.76 -16.13 -2.67
N ALA A 87 -12.04 -15.76 -2.58
CA ALA A 87 -13.10 -16.32 -3.43
C ALA A 87 -13.13 -15.64 -4.82
N ASN A 88 -13.72 -16.35 -5.80
CA ASN A 88 -14.00 -15.81 -7.15
C ASN A 88 -12.76 -15.40 -7.96
N VAL A 89 -11.58 -15.93 -7.67
CA VAL A 89 -10.33 -15.63 -8.38
C VAL A 89 -10.31 -16.29 -9.75
N ASP A 90 -10.03 -15.49 -10.80
CA ASP A 90 -9.85 -15.96 -12.18
C ASP A 90 -8.39 -16.20 -12.54
N LEU A 91 -7.47 -15.37 -12.00
CA LEU A 91 -6.05 -15.45 -12.26
C LEU A 91 -5.26 -15.33 -10.96
N ARG A 92 -4.33 -16.24 -10.75
CA ARG A 92 -3.37 -16.16 -9.65
C ARG A 92 -2.01 -15.75 -10.16
N VAL A 93 -1.35 -14.84 -9.43
CA VAL A 93 -0.09 -14.21 -9.82
C VAL A 93 0.96 -14.32 -8.73
N ALA A 94 2.22 -14.41 -9.13
CA ALA A 94 3.41 -14.54 -8.29
C ALA A 94 4.40 -13.40 -8.55
N ASN A 95 5.49 -13.39 -7.81
CA ASN A 95 6.56 -12.41 -7.96
C ASN A 95 7.12 -12.39 -9.40
N GLY A 96 7.17 -11.19 -9.98
CA GLY A 96 7.68 -10.97 -11.34
C GLY A 96 6.64 -11.10 -12.45
N ASP A 97 5.44 -11.63 -12.16
CA ASP A 97 4.35 -11.65 -13.14
C ASP A 97 3.93 -10.23 -13.55
N VAL A 98 3.35 -10.12 -14.73
CA VAL A 98 2.81 -8.86 -15.26
C VAL A 98 1.32 -9.01 -15.54
N VAL A 99 0.52 -8.21 -14.86
CA VAL A 99 -0.93 -8.10 -15.07
C VAL A 99 -1.22 -6.95 -16.00
N LYS A 100 -2.05 -7.19 -17.01
CA LYS A 100 -2.52 -6.14 -17.93
C LYS A 100 -3.89 -5.63 -17.48
N VAL A 101 -4.04 -4.31 -17.44
CA VAL A 101 -5.32 -3.60 -17.32
C VAL A 101 -5.44 -2.73 -18.57
N GLY A 102 -6.13 -3.21 -19.60
CA GLY A 102 -6.04 -2.60 -20.91
C GLY A 102 -4.63 -2.59 -21.47
N SER A 103 -4.06 -1.41 -21.71
CA SER A 103 -2.67 -1.20 -22.13
C SER A 103 -1.71 -0.99 -20.95
N LEU A 104 -2.22 -0.76 -19.74
CA LEU A 104 -1.40 -0.56 -18.54
C LEU A 104 -0.79 -1.90 -18.08
N LEU A 105 0.45 -1.85 -17.61
CA LEU A 105 1.20 -3.03 -17.17
C LEU A 105 1.54 -2.91 -15.67
N ALA A 106 0.97 -3.79 -14.86
CA ALA A 106 1.27 -3.91 -13.43
C ALA A 106 2.23 -5.08 -13.19
N ARG A 107 3.45 -4.79 -12.79
CA ARG A 107 4.41 -5.79 -12.32
C ARG A 107 4.09 -6.16 -10.89
N VAL A 108 4.05 -7.45 -10.60
CA VAL A 108 3.77 -8.01 -9.26
C VAL A 108 5.07 -8.15 -8.47
N LEU A 109 5.08 -7.65 -7.24
CA LEU A 109 6.11 -7.91 -6.25
C LEU A 109 5.50 -8.65 -5.07
N GLU A 110 6.05 -9.81 -4.70
CA GLU A 110 5.72 -10.43 -3.42
C GLU A 110 6.32 -9.64 -2.28
N THR A 111 5.46 -9.18 -1.37
CA THR A 111 5.81 -8.34 -0.22
C THR A 111 5.20 -8.93 1.07
N PRO A 112 5.55 -10.20 1.41
CA PRO A 112 5.01 -10.88 2.58
C PRO A 112 5.49 -10.24 3.88
N GLY A 113 4.75 -10.51 4.95
CA GLY A 113 5.06 -10.04 6.31
C GLY A 113 3.79 -9.63 7.05
N HIS A 114 3.00 -8.72 6.50
CA HIS A 114 1.66 -8.41 7.00
C HIS A 114 0.77 -9.66 6.93
N THR A 115 0.64 -10.22 5.74
CA THR A 115 0.19 -11.59 5.49
C THR A 115 1.25 -12.33 4.67
N LEU A 116 1.19 -13.65 4.60
CA LEU A 116 2.15 -14.44 3.80
C LEU A 116 1.87 -14.32 2.30
N ASP A 117 0.62 -14.11 1.90
CA ASP A 117 0.19 -13.98 0.52
C ASP A 117 0.31 -12.55 -0.05
N HIS A 118 0.75 -11.57 0.75
CA HIS A 118 0.73 -10.16 0.35
C HIS A 118 1.58 -9.89 -0.89
N ILE A 119 0.99 -9.19 -1.87
CA ILE A 119 1.66 -8.67 -3.07
C ILE A 119 1.42 -7.17 -3.23
N SER A 120 2.35 -6.50 -3.89
CA SER A 120 2.24 -5.10 -4.30
C SER A 120 2.20 -5.01 -5.83
N TYR A 121 1.47 -4.03 -6.37
CA TYR A 121 1.40 -3.78 -7.81
C TYR A 121 2.21 -2.53 -8.18
N VAL A 122 3.12 -2.69 -9.14
CA VAL A 122 4.02 -1.63 -9.63
C VAL A 122 3.70 -1.33 -11.07
N PHE A 123 3.20 -0.13 -11.34
CA PHE A 123 2.97 0.41 -12.68
C PHE A 123 4.19 1.28 -13.04
N ASP A 124 5.21 0.66 -13.64
CA ASP A 124 6.51 1.29 -13.87
C ASP A 124 6.41 2.53 -14.79
N THR A 125 5.59 2.48 -15.83
CA THR A 125 5.36 3.60 -16.77
C THR A 125 4.67 4.78 -16.09
N GLU A 126 3.70 4.50 -15.23
CA GLU A 126 2.89 5.48 -14.49
C GLU A 126 3.59 5.95 -13.21
N LYS A 127 4.76 5.38 -12.88
CA LYS A 127 5.51 5.63 -11.65
C LYS A 127 4.62 5.52 -10.41
N THR A 128 3.86 4.44 -10.36
CA THR A 128 2.84 4.22 -9.33
C THR A 128 3.05 2.89 -8.64
N LEU A 129 3.02 2.92 -7.31
CA LEU A 129 3.12 1.77 -6.43
C LEU A 129 1.85 1.66 -5.58
N PHE A 130 1.12 0.56 -5.71
CA PHE A 130 0.08 0.16 -4.77
C PHE A 130 0.68 -0.87 -3.81
N ALA A 131 0.99 -0.44 -2.60
CA ALA A 131 1.70 -1.25 -1.58
C ALA A 131 0.75 -1.78 -0.49
N ALA A 132 -0.53 -1.42 -0.54
CA ALA A 132 -1.55 -1.81 0.43
C ALA A 132 -1.01 -1.80 1.88
N ASP A 133 -0.99 -2.94 2.55
CA ASP A 133 -0.65 -3.05 3.97
C ASP A 133 0.82 -3.46 4.23
N THR A 134 1.67 -3.42 3.21
CA THR A 134 3.12 -3.53 3.43
C THR A 134 3.74 -2.19 3.80
N LEU A 135 3.48 -1.13 3.01
CA LEU A 135 4.08 0.19 3.23
C LEU A 135 3.01 1.27 3.29
N PHE A 136 2.94 1.97 4.42
CA PHE A 136 2.10 3.15 4.62
C PHE A 136 2.92 4.44 4.55
N SER A 137 2.25 5.58 4.30
CA SER A 137 2.92 6.85 4.50
C SER A 137 3.36 7.00 5.96
N ILE A 138 4.68 7.23 6.14
CA ILE A 138 5.39 7.31 7.43
C ILE A 138 5.21 6.07 8.32
N GLY A 139 4.89 4.92 7.72
CA GLY A 139 4.60 3.70 8.47
C GLY A 139 4.77 2.42 7.66
N CYS A 140 4.43 1.32 8.28
CA CYS A 140 4.28 0.01 7.64
C CYS A 140 3.19 -0.81 8.33
N GLY A 141 2.75 -1.89 7.69
CA GLY A 141 1.75 -2.80 8.24
C GLY A 141 2.22 -3.52 9.52
N ARG A 142 1.25 -4.01 10.30
CA ARG A 142 1.55 -4.98 11.36
C ARG A 142 1.99 -6.29 10.74
N VAL A 143 2.86 -7.01 11.44
CA VAL A 143 3.29 -8.35 11.04
C VAL A 143 2.38 -9.35 11.75
N PHE A 144 1.39 -9.90 11.03
CA PHE A 144 0.42 -10.85 11.60
C PHE A 144 0.81 -12.30 11.33
N GLU A 145 1.31 -12.60 10.12
CA GLU A 145 1.57 -13.97 9.68
C GLU A 145 3.05 -14.23 9.41
N GLY A 146 3.79 -13.22 8.97
CA GLY A 146 5.23 -13.31 8.75
C GLY A 146 6.04 -13.03 10.00
N ASP A 147 7.31 -12.71 9.80
CA ASP A 147 8.24 -12.26 10.83
C ASP A 147 8.88 -10.92 10.45
N TYR A 148 9.65 -10.32 11.37
CA TYR A 148 10.27 -9.01 11.14
C TYR A 148 11.31 -9.02 10.02
N PRO A 149 12.20 -10.02 9.90
CA PRO A 149 13.09 -10.14 8.75
C PRO A 149 12.35 -10.18 7.41
N MET A 150 11.29 -10.99 7.29
CA MET A 150 10.47 -11.08 6.07
C MET A 150 9.84 -9.74 5.70
N MET A 151 9.25 -9.05 6.67
CA MET A 151 8.64 -7.73 6.42
C MET A 151 9.70 -6.69 6.07
N TRP A 152 10.87 -6.72 6.71
CA TRP A 152 11.98 -5.84 6.38
C TRP A 152 12.46 -6.06 4.94
N ASP A 153 12.64 -7.31 4.50
CA ASP A 153 13.00 -7.65 3.12
C ASP A 153 11.95 -7.14 2.12
N SER A 154 10.67 -7.23 2.47
CA SER A 154 9.58 -6.69 1.66
C SER A 154 9.65 -5.17 1.53
N LEU A 155 9.93 -4.46 2.63
CA LEU A 155 10.14 -3.01 2.62
C LEU A 155 11.37 -2.61 1.80
N LEU A 156 12.46 -3.38 1.85
CA LEU A 156 13.65 -3.15 1.03
C LEU A 156 13.37 -3.27 -0.46
N LYS A 157 12.54 -4.25 -0.89
CA LYS A 157 12.12 -4.38 -2.29
C LYS A 157 11.37 -3.12 -2.76
N LEU A 158 10.45 -2.59 -1.94
CA LEU A 158 9.71 -1.37 -2.27
C LEU A 158 10.61 -0.13 -2.22
N ARG A 159 11.50 -0.03 -1.24
CA ARG A 159 12.49 1.06 -1.12
C ARG A 159 13.44 1.13 -2.32
N ALA A 160 13.71 0.00 -2.98
CA ALA A 160 14.59 -0.04 -4.16
C ALA A 160 13.98 0.62 -5.42
N LEU A 161 12.66 0.87 -5.44
CA LEU A 161 12.01 1.57 -6.56
C LEU A 161 12.48 3.05 -6.62
N PRO A 162 12.43 3.71 -7.80
CA PRO A 162 12.81 5.11 -7.94
C PRO A 162 12.04 6.07 -7.04
N ASP A 163 12.66 7.19 -6.68
CA ASP A 163 12.12 8.19 -5.74
C ASP A 163 10.87 8.91 -6.23
N ASP A 164 10.67 8.97 -7.55
CA ASP A 164 9.55 9.65 -8.21
C ASP A 164 8.28 8.78 -8.32
N PHE A 165 8.29 7.59 -7.73
CA PHE A 165 7.09 6.77 -7.62
C PHE A 165 6.11 7.35 -6.61
N LYS A 166 4.82 7.34 -6.97
CA LYS A 166 3.71 7.67 -6.09
C LYS A 166 3.28 6.43 -5.31
N LEU A 167 3.34 6.52 -4.00
CA LEU A 167 2.88 5.47 -3.09
C LEU A 167 1.38 5.61 -2.81
N TYR A 168 0.66 4.51 -2.98
CA TYR A 168 -0.73 4.32 -2.58
C TYR A 168 -0.81 3.13 -1.61
N CYS A 169 -1.23 3.38 -0.37
CA CYS A 169 -1.31 2.40 0.71
C CYS A 169 -2.76 2.01 1.03
N GLY A 170 -2.95 0.97 1.88
CA GLY A 170 -4.28 0.44 2.18
C GLY A 170 -5.15 1.34 3.07
N HIS A 171 -4.54 2.13 3.97
CA HIS A 171 -5.28 2.85 5.02
C HIS A 171 -4.78 4.28 5.25
N GLU A 172 -5.69 5.16 5.74
CA GLU A 172 -5.39 6.52 6.19
C GLU A 172 -4.82 6.53 7.62
N TYR A 173 -3.66 5.95 7.82
CA TYR A 173 -2.99 5.89 9.12
C TYR A 173 -1.90 6.94 9.31
N THR A 174 -1.68 7.83 8.35
CA THR A 174 -0.52 8.72 8.30
C THR A 174 -0.38 9.59 9.54
N ALA A 175 -1.47 10.17 10.05
CA ALA A 175 -1.40 11.03 11.24
C ALA A 175 -0.92 10.25 12.48
N SER A 176 -1.42 9.03 12.69
CA SER A 176 -0.97 8.14 13.77
C SER A 176 0.49 7.70 13.58
N ASN A 177 0.89 7.44 12.33
CA ASN A 177 2.25 7.05 11.99
C ASN A 177 3.24 8.19 12.25
N VAL A 178 2.91 9.41 11.83
CA VAL A 178 3.68 10.62 12.10
C VAL A 178 3.88 10.85 13.60
N LYS A 179 2.79 10.74 14.39
CA LYS A 179 2.86 10.88 15.85
C LYS A 179 3.88 9.90 16.44
N PHE A 180 3.85 8.64 16.02
CA PHE A 180 4.82 7.64 16.46
C PHE A 180 6.24 7.96 15.98
N ALA A 181 6.41 8.22 14.67
CA ALA A 181 7.73 8.45 14.09
C ALA A 181 8.48 9.61 14.76
N LEU A 182 7.77 10.69 15.14
CA LEU A 182 8.33 11.82 15.88
C LEU A 182 8.81 11.44 17.29
N THR A 183 8.31 10.37 17.90
CA THR A 183 8.87 9.87 19.19
C THR A 183 10.21 9.18 18.99
N VAL A 184 10.49 8.67 17.79
CA VAL A 184 11.72 7.96 17.46
C VAL A 184 12.78 8.91 16.86
N ASP A 185 12.39 9.73 15.89
CA ASP A 185 13.31 10.57 15.10
C ASP A 185 12.83 12.04 15.03
N PRO A 186 12.73 12.72 16.21
CA PRO A 186 12.15 14.07 16.29
C PRO A 186 12.94 15.14 15.54
N ASP A 187 14.25 14.93 15.34
CA ASP A 187 15.13 15.90 14.69
C ASP A 187 15.21 15.73 13.16
N ASN A 188 14.46 14.79 12.59
CA ASN A 188 14.42 14.56 11.15
C ASN A 188 13.59 15.65 10.45
N VAL A 189 14.29 16.52 9.72
CA VAL A 189 13.67 17.67 9.04
C VAL A 189 12.62 17.22 8.00
N ALA A 190 12.85 16.12 7.28
CA ALA A 190 11.88 15.60 6.31
C ALA A 190 10.61 15.09 7.02
N LEU A 191 10.77 14.41 8.17
CA LEU A 191 9.64 13.96 8.98
C LEU A 191 8.86 15.14 9.57
N GLN A 192 9.53 16.18 10.07
CA GLN A 192 8.89 17.39 10.59
C GLN A 192 8.08 18.10 9.50
N ALA A 193 8.64 18.24 8.29
CA ALA A 193 7.96 18.84 7.15
C ALA A 193 6.72 18.02 6.76
N ARG A 194 6.84 16.69 6.69
CA ARG A 194 5.71 15.79 6.40
C ARG A 194 4.64 15.87 7.51
N ALA A 195 5.03 15.99 8.77
CA ALA A 195 4.11 16.15 9.90
C ALA A 195 3.24 17.40 9.78
N ALA A 196 3.86 18.53 9.41
CA ALA A 196 3.14 19.79 9.18
C ALA A 196 2.14 19.68 8.01
N GLU A 197 2.55 19.04 6.90
CA GLU A 197 1.69 18.80 5.75
C GLU A 197 0.50 17.91 6.11
N VAL A 198 0.75 16.78 6.78
CA VAL A 198 -0.29 15.84 7.23
C VAL A 198 -1.29 16.52 8.16
N THR A 199 -0.81 17.34 9.10
CA THR A 199 -1.69 18.12 10.00
C THR A 199 -2.64 19.02 9.20
N LYS A 200 -2.12 19.71 8.19
CA LYS A 200 -2.94 20.57 7.32
C LYS A 200 -3.95 19.76 6.51
N LEU A 201 -3.51 18.70 5.84
CA LEU A 201 -4.40 17.87 5.02
C LEU A 201 -5.54 17.27 5.87
N ARG A 202 -5.21 16.74 7.06
CA ARG A 202 -6.23 16.14 7.92
C ARG A 202 -7.19 17.15 8.54
N ALA A 203 -6.74 18.38 8.82
CA ALA A 203 -7.63 19.47 9.24
C ALA A 203 -8.64 19.86 8.14
N GLU A 204 -8.28 19.66 6.87
CA GLU A 204 -9.14 19.89 5.70
C GLU A 204 -9.91 18.61 5.27
N ASN A 205 -9.85 17.52 6.04
CA ASN A 205 -10.40 16.20 5.69
C ASN A 205 -9.91 15.66 4.33
N LYS A 206 -8.73 16.07 3.90
CA LYS A 206 -8.09 15.57 2.67
C LYS A 206 -7.25 14.32 2.95
N PRO A 207 -7.18 13.38 1.98
CA PRO A 207 -6.30 12.22 2.10
C PRO A 207 -4.83 12.66 2.15
N THR A 208 -4.00 11.88 2.86
CA THR A 208 -2.56 12.15 2.96
C THR A 208 -1.75 11.47 1.87
N ILE A 209 -2.39 10.69 1.00
CA ILE A 209 -1.80 9.99 -0.13
C ILE A 209 -2.39 10.49 -1.46
N PRO A 210 -1.68 10.30 -2.60
CA PRO A 210 -0.37 9.63 -2.68
C PRO A 210 0.74 10.46 -2.04
N SER A 211 1.76 9.77 -1.52
CA SER A 211 3.04 10.36 -1.15
C SER A 211 4.12 9.97 -2.17
N LEU A 212 5.23 10.71 -2.24
CA LEU A 212 6.36 10.31 -3.06
C LEU A 212 7.24 9.32 -2.29
N LEU A 213 7.66 8.25 -2.96
CA LEU A 213 8.51 7.23 -2.35
C LEU A 213 9.84 7.81 -1.85
N GLY A 214 10.40 8.80 -2.56
CA GLY A 214 11.59 9.53 -2.12
C GLY A 214 11.38 10.29 -0.80
N ASP A 215 10.18 10.83 -0.55
CA ASP A 215 9.84 11.47 0.72
C ASP A 215 9.71 10.42 1.83
N GLU A 216 9.09 9.29 1.54
CA GLU A 216 9.01 8.16 2.47
C GLU A 216 10.41 7.65 2.86
N LYS A 217 11.33 7.47 1.91
CA LYS A 217 12.71 7.05 2.19
C LYS A 217 13.44 8.00 3.14
N ARG A 218 13.16 9.30 3.07
CA ARG A 218 13.78 10.31 3.94
C ARG A 218 13.15 10.42 5.32
N ALA A 219 11.83 10.19 5.42
CA ALA A 219 11.06 10.50 6.62
C ALA A 219 10.55 9.27 7.38
N ASN A 220 10.28 8.16 6.70
CA ASN A 220 9.66 6.97 7.29
C ASN A 220 10.69 6.15 8.06
N VAL A 221 10.58 6.11 9.39
CA VAL A 221 11.51 5.39 10.26
C VAL A 221 11.59 3.88 9.96
N PHE A 222 10.50 3.29 9.45
CA PHE A 222 10.46 1.87 9.09
C PHE A 222 11.23 1.56 7.80
N LEU A 223 11.41 2.52 6.90
CA LEU A 223 12.29 2.40 5.73
C LEU A 223 13.76 2.71 6.04
N ARG A 224 14.06 3.18 7.26
CA ARG A 224 15.37 3.64 7.70
C ARG A 224 15.92 2.85 8.89
N ALA A 225 15.44 1.62 9.09
CA ALA A 225 15.88 0.77 10.18
C ALA A 225 17.38 0.36 10.09
N ASP A 226 17.98 0.43 8.92
CA ASP A 226 19.40 0.24 8.65
C ASP A 226 20.25 1.51 8.89
N GLU A 227 19.64 2.64 9.22
CA GLU A 227 20.35 3.87 9.50
C GLU A 227 20.93 3.88 10.93
N PRO A 228 22.24 4.16 11.11
CA PRO A 228 22.85 4.21 12.44
C PRO A 228 22.17 5.19 13.39
N SER A 229 21.62 6.28 12.88
CA SER A 229 20.89 7.29 13.64
C SER A 229 19.63 6.72 14.28
N VAL A 230 18.84 5.94 13.54
CA VAL A 230 17.62 5.28 14.01
C VAL A 230 17.95 4.22 15.06
N ALA A 231 18.94 3.35 14.78
CA ALA A 231 19.40 2.35 15.73
C ALA A 231 19.91 2.99 17.05
N ALA A 232 20.62 4.12 16.97
CA ALA A 232 21.09 4.85 18.16
C ALA A 232 19.94 5.39 19.02
N ARG A 233 18.88 5.91 18.40
CA ARG A 233 17.66 6.41 19.10
C ARG A 233 16.93 5.31 19.85
N LEU A 234 17.02 4.08 19.35
CA LEU A 234 16.41 2.90 19.96
C LEU A 234 17.34 2.21 21.00
N HIS A 235 18.55 2.73 21.22
CA HIS A 235 19.62 2.10 22.03
C HIS A 235 20.10 0.76 21.47
N MET A 236 20.05 0.59 20.13
CA MET A 236 20.39 -0.63 19.39
C MET A 236 21.60 -0.45 18.47
N LYS A 237 22.59 0.35 18.87
CA LYS A 237 23.80 0.57 18.05
C LYS A 237 24.50 -0.75 17.70
N GLY A 238 24.73 -0.98 16.40
CA GLY A 238 25.38 -2.19 15.88
C GLY A 238 24.46 -3.41 15.76
N ALA A 239 23.17 -3.28 16.07
CA ALA A 239 22.21 -4.34 15.82
C ALA A 239 21.92 -4.48 14.32
N ASP A 240 21.48 -5.68 13.92
CA ASP A 240 20.98 -5.96 12.59
C ASP A 240 19.74 -5.13 12.25
N ALA A 241 19.61 -4.71 10.99
CA ALA A 241 18.53 -3.83 10.55
C ALA A 241 17.13 -4.44 10.74
N ALA A 242 16.98 -5.76 10.54
CA ALA A 242 15.71 -6.44 10.77
C ALA A 242 15.35 -6.46 12.28
N ALA A 243 16.33 -6.53 13.16
CA ALA A 243 16.11 -6.41 14.62
C ALA A 243 15.70 -4.99 15.00
N VAL A 244 16.32 -3.96 14.41
CA VAL A 244 15.95 -2.54 14.60
C VAL A 244 14.51 -2.31 14.08
N PHE A 245 14.17 -2.83 12.90
CA PHE A 245 12.82 -2.80 12.37
C PHE A 245 11.81 -3.47 13.31
N GLY A 246 12.16 -4.64 13.85
CA GLY A 246 11.32 -5.36 14.81
C GLY A 246 11.00 -4.53 16.05
N GLU A 247 12.01 -3.88 16.63
CA GLU A 247 11.84 -2.98 17.78
C GLU A 247 10.94 -1.78 17.45
N LEU A 248 11.12 -1.16 16.28
CA LEU A 248 10.23 -0.09 15.79
C LEU A 248 8.78 -0.57 15.73
N ARG A 249 8.55 -1.77 15.16
CA ARG A 249 7.21 -2.32 14.99
C ARG A 249 6.57 -2.65 16.35
N GLU A 250 7.34 -3.23 17.29
CA GLU A 250 6.88 -3.52 18.65
C GLU A 250 6.48 -2.24 19.41
N ARG A 251 7.30 -1.19 19.34
CA ARG A 251 6.95 0.11 19.94
C ARG A 251 5.69 0.71 19.33
N LYS A 252 5.57 0.65 18.00
CA LYS A 252 4.37 1.15 17.31
C LYS A 252 3.12 0.34 17.65
N ASN A 253 3.23 -0.97 17.90
CA ASN A 253 2.09 -1.81 18.31
C ASN A 253 1.55 -1.44 19.69
N LYS A 254 2.38 -0.82 20.55
CA LYS A 254 2.06 -0.41 21.91
C LYS A 254 1.69 1.07 22.05
N SER A 255 1.72 1.85 20.94
CA SER A 255 1.52 3.31 20.91
C SER A 255 0.07 3.74 20.66
#